data_62fe261378321a51ee0878db8afe2b44
#
_entry.id   62fe261378321a51ee0878db8afe2b44
#
_cell.length_a   1.000
_cell.length_b   1.000
_cell.length_c   1.000
_cell.angle_alpha   90.00
_cell.angle_beta   90.00
_cell.angle_gamma   90.00
#
_symmetry.space_group_name_H-M   'P 1'
#
loop_
_entity.id
_entity.type
_entity.pdbx_description
1 polymer ?
#
loop_
_entity_poly.entity_id
_entity_poly.type
_entity_poly.pdbx_seq_one_letter_code
_entity_poly.pdbx_strand_id
1 'polypeptide(L)' 'MSQPPLKPLHAETALNQVKLERFARLSNEELIESLKPGQQGCLKARPDGTVIDGHHRVKILRDRGIDIDALPREVIPKG' A
#
# COMPACT_ATOMS: atom_id res chain seq x y z
N MET A 1 -4.73 -0.27 20.07
CA MET A 1 -5.85 -0.10 19.12
C MET A 1 -5.35 -0.33 17.71
N SER A 2 -6.15 -0.98 16.91
CA SER A 2 -5.77 -1.28 15.53
C SER A 2 -5.96 -0.05 14.64
N GLN A 3 -5.15 0.02 13.59
CA GLN A 3 -5.29 1.05 12.57
C GLN A 3 -6.56 0.82 11.76
N PRO A 4 -7.17 1.87 11.18
CA PRO A 4 -8.28 1.69 10.26
C PRO A 4 -7.86 0.83 9.07
N PRO A 5 -8.78 0.03 8.51
CA PRO A 5 -8.47 -0.74 7.30
C PRO A 5 -8.04 0.17 6.15
N LEU A 6 -7.10 -0.30 5.34
CA LEU A 6 -6.68 0.42 4.15
C LEU A 6 -7.77 0.39 3.10
N LYS A 7 -8.03 1.54 2.49
CA LYS A 7 -9.02 1.69 1.44
C LYS A 7 -8.36 2.28 0.20
N PRO A 8 -8.69 1.81 -1.00
CA PRO A 8 -8.15 2.43 -2.20
C PRO A 8 -8.72 3.82 -2.42
N LEU A 9 -7.87 4.75 -2.84
CA LEU A 9 -8.32 6.08 -3.23
C LEU A 9 -9.00 6.04 -4.59
N HIS A 10 -8.53 5.15 -5.46
CA HIS A 10 -9.07 4.94 -6.80
C HIS A 10 -9.48 3.49 -6.96
N ALA A 11 -10.35 3.22 -7.95
CA ALA A 11 -10.69 1.85 -8.30
C ALA A 11 -9.43 1.09 -8.71
N GLU A 12 -9.36 -0.20 -8.37
CA GLU A 12 -8.20 -1.02 -8.71
C GLU A 12 -7.98 -1.11 -10.22
N THR A 13 -9.05 -1.01 -11.00
CA THR A 13 -8.96 -1.01 -12.46
C THR A 13 -8.22 0.20 -13.01
N ALA A 14 -8.07 1.25 -12.22
CA ALA A 14 -7.31 2.44 -12.61
C ALA A 14 -5.80 2.29 -12.40
N LEU A 15 -5.37 1.18 -11.80
CA LEU A 15 -3.95 0.95 -11.56
C LEU A 15 -3.22 0.59 -12.86
N ASN A 16 -1.98 1.02 -12.96
CA ASN A 16 -1.15 0.80 -14.13
C ASN A 16 -0.65 -0.65 -14.17
N GLN A 17 -1.03 -1.38 -15.22
CA GLN A 17 -0.67 -2.79 -15.35
C GLN A 17 0.84 -3.03 -15.44
N VAL A 18 1.56 -2.13 -16.10
CA VAL A 18 3.01 -2.25 -16.20
C VAL A 18 3.67 -2.16 -14.83
N LYS A 19 3.19 -1.23 -14.00
CA LYS A 19 3.70 -1.10 -12.64
C LYS A 19 3.32 -2.31 -11.79
N LEU A 20 2.10 -2.82 -11.95
CA LEU A 20 1.67 -4.02 -11.22
C LEU A 20 2.56 -5.21 -11.56
N GLU A 21 2.84 -5.42 -12.84
CA GLU A 21 3.72 -6.52 -13.27
C GLU A 21 5.13 -6.36 -12.73
N ARG A 22 5.64 -5.13 -12.73
CA ARG A 22 6.98 -4.85 -12.22
C ARG A 22 7.07 -5.16 -10.73
N PHE A 23 6.11 -4.67 -9.95
CA PHE A 23 6.10 -4.92 -8.51
C PHE A 23 5.80 -6.38 -8.18
N ALA A 24 5.01 -7.05 -9.02
CA ALA A 24 4.67 -8.46 -8.79
C ALA A 24 5.88 -9.39 -8.85
N ARG A 25 7.01 -8.93 -9.39
CA ARG A 25 8.25 -9.69 -9.42
C ARG A 25 9.02 -9.64 -8.11
N LEU A 26 8.64 -8.72 -7.23
CA LEU A 26 9.31 -8.57 -5.94
C LEU A 26 8.74 -9.55 -4.91
N SER A 27 9.57 -9.93 -3.95
CA SER A 27 9.11 -10.76 -2.84
C SER A 27 8.22 -9.95 -1.90
N ASN A 28 7.48 -10.64 -1.05
CA ASN A 28 6.68 -9.97 -0.02
C ASN A 28 7.55 -9.09 0.86
N GLU A 29 8.72 -9.60 1.26
CA GLU A 29 9.65 -8.85 2.11
C GLU A 29 10.14 -7.57 1.44
N GLU A 30 10.46 -7.65 0.16
CA GLU A 30 10.90 -6.48 -0.59
C GLU A 30 9.80 -5.43 -0.70
N LEU A 31 8.58 -5.88 -0.98
CA LEU A 31 7.44 -4.98 -1.07
C LEU A 31 7.14 -4.32 0.27
N ILE A 32 7.11 -5.11 1.34
CA ILE A 32 6.83 -4.60 2.68
C ILE A 32 7.91 -3.61 3.11
N GLU A 33 9.18 -3.93 2.87
CA GLU A 33 10.28 -3.06 3.23
C GLU A 33 10.18 -1.71 2.53
N SER A 34 9.83 -1.72 1.25
CA SER A 34 9.71 -0.48 0.47
C SER A 34 8.53 0.37 0.91
N LEU A 35 7.56 -0.20 1.61
CA LEU A 35 6.38 0.51 2.08
C LEU A 35 6.56 1.12 3.46
N LYS A 36 7.62 0.80 4.18
CA LYS A 36 7.83 1.30 5.53
C LYS A 36 8.03 2.81 5.56
N PRO A 37 7.52 3.49 6.58
CA PRO A 37 7.75 4.93 6.74
C PRO A 37 9.24 5.26 6.71
N GLY A 38 9.59 6.38 6.09
CA GLY A 38 10.98 6.78 5.92
C GLY A 38 11.58 6.37 4.60
N GLN A 39 10.98 5.42 3.90
CA GLN A 39 11.43 5.03 2.57
C GLN A 39 10.79 5.95 1.52
N GLN A 40 11.52 6.19 0.43
CA GLN A 40 10.96 6.93 -0.67
C GLN A 40 9.84 6.12 -1.30
N GLY A 41 8.68 6.75 -1.47
CA GLY A 41 7.50 6.04 -2.00
C GLY A 41 6.83 5.12 -0.99
N CYS A 42 7.02 5.36 0.30
CA CYS A 42 6.41 4.54 1.35
C CYS A 42 4.89 4.59 1.31
N LEU A 43 4.28 3.67 2.04
CA LEU A 43 2.81 3.62 2.16
C LEU A 43 2.33 4.87 2.91
N LYS A 44 1.49 5.65 2.26
CA LYS A 44 0.87 6.84 2.85
C LYS A 44 -0.63 6.67 2.82
N ALA A 45 -1.27 7.03 3.92
CA ALA A 45 -2.71 6.91 4.05
C ALA A 45 -3.27 8.06 4.87
N ARG A 46 -4.56 8.34 4.66
CA ARG A 46 -5.29 9.31 5.48
C ARG A 46 -5.62 8.67 6.83
N PRO A 47 -6.02 9.48 7.81
CA PRO A 47 -6.39 8.94 9.13
C PRO A 47 -7.49 7.88 9.08
N ASP A 48 -8.36 7.92 8.06
CA ASP A 48 -9.43 6.93 7.90
C ASP A 48 -8.97 5.66 7.17
N GLY A 49 -7.71 5.59 6.76
CA GLY A 49 -7.15 4.44 6.07
C GLY A 49 -7.13 4.55 4.55
N THR A 50 -7.60 5.66 3.97
CA THR A 50 -7.57 5.83 2.52
C THR A 50 -6.13 5.93 2.02
N VAL A 51 -5.74 5.01 1.14
CA VAL A 51 -4.37 4.96 0.62
C VAL A 51 -4.11 6.11 -0.34
N ILE A 52 -3.06 6.87 -0.09
CA ILE A 52 -2.64 7.98 -0.95
C ILE A 52 -1.50 7.55 -1.87
N ASP A 53 -0.57 6.74 -1.36
CA ASP A 53 0.56 6.25 -2.14
C ASP A 53 0.83 4.80 -1.78
N GLY A 54 1.33 4.03 -2.73
CA GLY A 54 1.60 2.61 -2.54
C GLY A 54 0.50 1.69 -3.00
N HIS A 55 -0.46 2.17 -3.78
CA HIS A 55 -1.63 1.40 -4.24
C HIS A 55 -1.26 0.07 -4.90
N HIS A 56 -0.29 0.09 -5.80
CA HIS A 56 0.09 -1.11 -6.58
C HIS A 56 0.64 -2.20 -5.67
N ARG A 57 1.54 -1.82 -4.77
CA ARG A 57 2.18 -2.78 -3.86
C ARG A 57 1.18 -3.32 -2.84
N VAL A 58 0.30 -2.46 -2.34
CA VAL A 58 -0.74 -2.87 -1.39
C VAL A 58 -1.67 -3.89 -2.06
N LYS A 59 -2.10 -3.63 -3.30
CA LYS A 59 -2.95 -4.56 -4.03
C LYS A 59 -2.28 -5.92 -4.17
N ILE A 60 -1.01 -5.94 -4.57
CA ILE A 60 -0.28 -7.19 -4.77
C ILE A 60 -0.18 -7.99 -3.47
N LEU A 61 0.17 -7.32 -2.38
CA LEU A 61 0.28 -7.98 -1.07
C LEU A 61 -1.06 -8.54 -0.61
N ARG A 62 -2.13 -7.76 -0.81
CA ARG A 62 -3.47 -8.22 -0.45
C ARG A 62 -3.86 -9.47 -1.25
N ASP A 63 -3.58 -9.45 -2.55
CA ASP A 63 -3.90 -10.59 -3.42
C ASP A 63 -3.10 -11.84 -3.04
N ARG A 64 -1.95 -11.66 -2.41
CA ARG A 64 -1.12 -12.76 -1.91
C ARG A 64 -1.55 -13.26 -0.53
N GLY A 65 -2.57 -12.65 0.07
CA GLY A 65 -3.06 -13.04 1.38
C GLY A 65 -2.34 -12.39 2.55
N ILE A 66 -1.55 -11.36 2.31
CA ILE A 66 -0.86 -10.63 3.38
C ILE A 66 -1.85 -9.66 4.04
N ASP A 67 -1.80 -9.58 5.37
CA ASP A 67 -2.63 -8.65 6.13
C ASP A 67 -2.09 -7.21 5.95
N ILE A 68 -2.60 -6.52 4.95
CA ILE A 68 -2.15 -5.17 4.63
C ILE A 68 -2.53 -4.15 5.71
N ASP A 69 -3.57 -4.44 6.48
CA ASP A 69 -4.01 -3.51 7.52
C ASP A 69 -3.02 -3.45 8.67
N ALA A 70 -2.18 -4.47 8.82
CA ALA A 70 -1.14 -4.51 9.83
C ALA A 70 0.16 -3.83 9.39
N LEU A 71 0.26 -3.42 8.12
CA LEU A 71 1.47 -2.79 7.61
C LEU A 71 1.68 -1.41 8.22
N PRO A 72 2.92 -1.03 8.53
CA PRO A 72 3.19 0.33 8.96
C PRO A 72 2.90 1.31 7.83
N ARG A 73 2.40 2.48 8.19
CA ARG A 73 2.02 3.50 7.22
C ARG A 73 2.36 4.88 7.73
N GLU A 74 2.61 5.81 6.81
CA GLU A 74 2.72 7.20 7.16
C GLU A 74 1.33 7.82 7.06
N VAL A 75 0.84 8.39 8.14
CA VAL A 75 -0.50 8.99 8.16
C VAL A 75 -0.40 10.45 7.76
N ILE A 76 -1.18 10.84 6.75
CA ILE A 76 -1.23 12.21 6.27
C ILE A 76 -2.52 12.82 6.80
N PRO A 77 -2.45 13.80 7.73
CA PRO A 77 -3.65 14.33 8.38
C PRO A 77 -4.68 14.94 7.45
N LYS A 78 -4.22 15.48 6.32
CA LYS A 78 -5.12 16.02 5.31
C LYS A 78 -4.74 15.41 3.98
N GLY A 79 -5.50 14.48 3.59
CA GLY A 79 -5.25 13.85 2.31
C GLY A 79 -5.58 14.71 1.14
#